data_12e0453edd0186a1b31bd3ec3d7762e5
#
_entry.id   12e0453edd0186a1b31bd3ec3d7762e5
#
_cell.length_a   1.000
_cell.length_b   1.000
_cell.length_c   1.000
_cell.angle_alpha   90.00
_cell.angle_beta   90.00
_cell.angle_gamma   90.00
#
_symmetry.space_group_name_H-M   'P 1'
#
loop_
_entity.id
_entity.type
_entity.pdbx_description
1 polymer ?
#
loop_
_entity_poly.entity_id
_entity_poly.type
_entity_poly.pdbx_seq_one_letter_code
_entity_poly.pdbx_strand_id
1 'polypeptide(L)'
;MLINIMSYNTQHCMNYITREIDYDIIADTVTRCGADIIGLQEMRGKGRDSDYQAQTEILAERLGFYSYFAKALDVDGVNPYGNAVLSRFPIKAAETVAIPEPEKTTGNVYYEARCLLKCVIDIGEGLNVCAVHFGLTPEEQRNAVSTVLKSITDKHCVLMGDFNVTPDNAILTPIRERMYDTAEKFRAPLLSFPSDNPNVKIDYIFTSRDITVQSADIPAIVSSDHRPHTAVIDF
;
A
#
# COMPACT_ATOMS: atom_id res chain seq x y z
N MET A 1 -19.53 -2.68 -10.99
CA MET A 1 -19.81 -1.93 -9.72
C MET A 1 -18.67 -0.96 -9.47
N LEU A 2 -18.98 0.31 -9.13
CA LEU A 2 -17.92 1.28 -8.81
C LEU A 2 -17.35 1.02 -7.42
N ILE A 3 -16.03 0.93 -7.33
CA ILE A 3 -15.28 0.69 -6.10
C ILE A 3 -14.17 1.73 -6.01
N ASN A 4 -14.03 2.34 -4.85
CA ASN A 4 -12.99 3.31 -4.58
C ASN A 4 -11.81 2.64 -3.85
N ILE A 5 -10.65 2.65 -4.48
CA ILE A 5 -9.42 2.02 -3.98
C ILE A 5 -8.45 3.09 -3.52
N MET A 6 -7.71 2.81 -2.46
CA MET A 6 -6.72 3.73 -1.89
C MET A 6 -5.43 2.99 -1.52
N SER A 7 -4.29 3.52 -1.91
CA SER A 7 -2.97 3.18 -1.39
C SER A 7 -2.50 4.29 -0.47
N TYR A 8 -2.01 3.95 0.72
CA TYR A 8 -1.61 4.97 1.68
C TYR A 8 -0.50 4.48 2.62
N ASN A 9 0.69 5.06 2.49
CA ASN A 9 1.73 4.93 3.51
C ASN A 9 1.35 5.83 4.69
N THR A 10 1.13 5.24 5.87
CA THR A 10 0.58 5.93 7.04
C THR A 10 1.63 6.40 8.02
N GLN A 11 2.91 6.10 7.76
CA GLN A 11 3.98 6.37 8.72
C GLN A 11 3.58 5.86 10.13
N HIS A 12 3.17 4.58 10.22
CA HIS A 12 2.65 3.94 11.45
C HIS A 12 1.59 4.75 12.19
N CYS A 13 0.65 5.36 11.43
CA CYS A 13 -0.42 6.24 11.94
C CYS A 13 0.10 7.49 12.67
N MET A 14 1.29 7.96 12.33
CA MET A 14 1.84 9.20 12.87
C MET A 14 1.22 10.40 12.15
N ASN A 15 0.60 11.28 12.92
CA ASN A 15 0.16 12.58 12.42
C ASN A 15 1.39 13.40 12.01
N TYR A 16 1.47 13.75 10.74
CA TYR A 16 2.63 14.44 10.16
C TYR A 16 2.93 15.80 10.81
N ILE A 17 1.91 16.46 11.34
CA ILE A 17 2.02 17.80 11.94
C ILE A 17 2.40 17.71 13.41
N THR A 18 1.67 16.89 14.20
CA THR A 18 1.88 16.80 15.66
C THR A 18 2.98 15.85 16.06
N ARG A 19 3.37 14.93 15.16
CA ARG A 19 4.35 13.86 15.41
C ARG A 19 3.91 12.88 16.51
N GLU A 20 2.62 12.73 16.68
CA GLU A 20 2.02 11.77 17.62
C GLU A 20 1.23 10.71 16.83
N ILE A 21 1.07 9.51 17.41
CA ILE A 21 0.20 8.48 16.83
C ILE A 21 -1.25 8.96 16.94
N ASP A 22 -1.93 9.03 15.80
CA ASP A 22 -3.28 9.58 15.68
C ASP A 22 -4.11 8.74 14.69
N TYR A 23 -4.86 7.80 15.23
CA TYR A 23 -5.71 6.92 14.43
C TYR A 23 -6.91 7.66 13.83
N ASP A 24 -7.36 8.75 14.47
CA ASP A 24 -8.55 9.47 14.02
C ASP A 24 -8.25 10.27 12.75
N ILE A 25 -7.06 10.87 12.62
CA ILE A 25 -6.67 11.59 11.40
C ILE A 25 -6.50 10.62 10.20
N ILE A 26 -6.02 9.40 10.44
CA ILE A 26 -5.91 8.39 9.39
C ILE A 26 -7.30 7.88 8.97
N ALA A 27 -8.17 7.57 9.94
CA ALA A 27 -9.55 7.15 9.65
C ALA A 27 -10.36 8.26 8.94
N ASP A 28 -10.19 9.52 9.34
CA ASP A 28 -10.78 10.68 8.65
C ASP A 28 -10.29 10.78 7.21
N THR A 29 -8.99 10.58 6.97
CA THR A 29 -8.42 10.58 5.62
C THR A 29 -9.07 9.51 4.74
N VAL A 30 -9.21 8.28 5.23
CA VAL A 30 -9.91 7.19 4.52
C VAL A 30 -11.36 7.58 4.21
N THR A 31 -12.06 8.13 5.20
CA THR A 31 -13.46 8.55 5.06
C THR A 31 -13.63 9.68 4.05
N ARG A 32 -12.79 10.69 4.08
CA ARG A 32 -12.79 11.81 3.13
C ARG A 32 -12.48 11.40 1.71
N CYS A 33 -11.61 10.41 1.54
CA CYS A 33 -11.34 9.80 0.23
C CYS A 33 -12.47 8.88 -0.23
N GLY A 34 -13.41 8.50 0.64
CA GLY A 34 -14.51 7.59 0.35
C GLY A 34 -14.04 6.20 -0.04
N ALA A 35 -12.88 5.76 0.46
CA ALA A 35 -12.26 4.51 0.05
C ALA A 35 -13.04 3.29 0.56
N ASP A 36 -13.20 2.28 -0.30
CA ASP A 36 -13.85 1.00 0.01
C ASP A 36 -12.83 -0.10 0.31
N ILE A 37 -11.66 -0.04 -0.35
CA ILE A 37 -10.54 -0.98 -0.18
C ILE A 37 -9.24 -0.18 -0.08
N ILE A 38 -8.48 -0.41 0.97
CA ILE A 38 -7.29 0.37 1.29
C ILE A 38 -6.09 -0.56 1.51
N GLY A 39 -5.00 -0.32 0.79
CA GLY A 39 -3.69 -0.89 1.08
C GLY A 39 -2.87 0.11 1.90
N LEU A 40 -2.47 -0.30 3.10
CA LEU A 40 -1.71 0.53 4.02
C LEU A 40 -0.27 0.02 4.12
N GLN A 41 0.69 0.93 4.11
CA GLN A 41 2.09 0.63 4.34
C GLN A 41 2.54 1.22 5.69
N GLU A 42 3.63 0.68 6.21
CA GLU A 42 4.23 1.08 7.49
C GLU A 42 3.32 0.87 8.71
N MET A 43 2.59 -0.22 8.74
CA MET A 43 1.70 -0.54 9.85
C MET A 43 2.43 -1.28 10.97
N ARG A 44 2.14 -0.94 12.22
CA ARG A 44 2.58 -1.67 13.40
C ARG A 44 1.53 -2.69 13.86
N GLY A 45 1.96 -3.91 14.15
CA GLY A 45 1.16 -4.90 14.84
C GLY A 45 1.30 -4.76 16.36
N LYS A 46 0.56 -5.57 17.13
CA LYS A 46 0.69 -5.60 18.59
C LYS A 46 2.03 -6.22 18.98
N GLY A 47 2.91 -5.38 19.51
CA GLY A 47 4.23 -5.75 20.00
C GLY A 47 4.38 -5.64 21.50
N ARG A 48 5.62 -5.71 21.97
CA ARG A 48 5.97 -5.54 23.37
C ARG A 48 5.96 -4.07 23.78
N ASP A 49 6.45 -3.19 22.93
CA ASP A 49 6.58 -1.77 23.25
C ASP A 49 5.26 -1.04 23.10
N SER A 50 5.01 -0.02 23.91
CA SER A 50 3.71 0.64 24.08
C SER A 50 3.16 1.29 22.81
N ASP A 51 4.02 1.71 21.91
CA ASP A 51 3.68 2.32 20.62
C ASP A 51 3.44 1.29 19.50
N TYR A 52 3.69 0.00 19.78
CA TYR A 52 3.35 -1.11 18.90
C TYR A 52 1.98 -1.70 19.27
N GLN A 53 0.94 -0.97 18.85
CA GLN A 53 -0.43 -1.40 19.02
C GLN A 53 -0.94 -2.10 17.75
N ALA A 54 -2.05 -2.83 17.85
CA ALA A 54 -2.69 -3.47 16.71
C ALA A 54 -3.37 -2.41 15.80
N GLN A 55 -2.56 -1.63 15.08
CA GLN A 55 -3.02 -0.45 14.33
C GLN A 55 -4.05 -0.79 13.26
N THR A 56 -3.89 -1.94 12.61
CA THR A 56 -4.82 -2.42 11.58
C THR A 56 -6.19 -2.67 12.16
N GLU A 57 -6.27 -3.37 13.30
CA GLU A 57 -7.52 -3.71 13.99
C GLU A 57 -8.19 -2.46 14.55
N ILE A 58 -7.41 -1.51 15.09
CA ILE A 58 -7.92 -0.24 15.60
C ILE A 58 -8.57 0.59 14.48
N LEU A 59 -7.92 0.69 13.32
CA LEU A 59 -8.49 1.40 12.17
C LEU A 59 -9.71 0.66 11.60
N ALA A 60 -9.66 -0.68 11.53
CA ALA A 60 -10.78 -1.49 11.06
C ALA A 60 -12.02 -1.30 11.93
N GLU A 61 -11.86 -1.30 13.26
CA GLU A 61 -12.96 -1.03 14.20
C GLU A 61 -13.56 0.35 14.02
N ARG A 62 -12.72 1.40 13.90
CA ARG A 62 -13.17 2.79 13.69
C ARG A 62 -13.98 2.97 12.40
N LEU A 63 -13.56 2.28 11.35
CA LEU A 63 -14.18 2.39 10.02
C LEU A 63 -15.34 1.38 9.80
N GLY A 64 -15.46 0.37 10.66
CA GLY A 64 -16.39 -0.75 10.46
C GLY A 64 -16.00 -1.63 9.27
N PHE A 65 -14.69 -1.84 9.06
CA PHE A 65 -14.13 -2.58 7.91
C PHE A 65 -13.57 -3.94 8.34
N TYR A 66 -13.48 -4.85 7.38
CA TYR A 66 -12.67 -6.06 7.49
C TYR A 66 -11.20 -5.71 7.30
N SER A 67 -10.30 -6.51 7.89
CA SER A 67 -8.87 -6.21 7.82
C SER A 67 -7.99 -7.45 7.80
N TYR A 68 -6.77 -7.27 7.29
CA TYR A 68 -5.69 -8.23 7.42
C TYR A 68 -4.36 -7.49 7.56
N PHE A 69 -3.57 -7.88 8.56
CA PHE A 69 -2.20 -7.39 8.77
C PHE A 69 -1.17 -8.41 8.28
N ALA A 70 -0.29 -8.00 7.39
CA ALA A 70 0.81 -8.79 6.85
C ALA A 70 2.12 -8.36 7.50
N LYS A 71 2.61 -9.16 8.45
CA LYS A 71 3.88 -8.91 9.11
C LYS A 71 5.05 -9.16 8.16
N ALA A 72 5.91 -8.15 7.97
CA ALA A 72 7.16 -8.26 7.23
C ALA A 72 8.33 -8.65 8.15
N LEU A 73 8.39 -8.02 9.32
CA LEU A 73 9.47 -8.24 10.30
C LEU A 73 8.97 -8.02 11.73
N ASP A 74 9.84 -8.37 12.68
CA ASP A 74 9.72 -7.95 14.08
C ASP A 74 10.88 -6.99 14.39
N VAL A 75 10.56 -5.70 14.56
CA VAL A 75 11.54 -4.68 15.00
C VAL A 75 12.03 -5.07 16.41
N ASP A 76 13.34 -5.04 16.61
CA ASP A 76 13.99 -5.52 17.85
C ASP A 76 13.57 -6.94 18.26
N GLY A 77 13.12 -7.75 17.29
CA GLY A 77 12.73 -9.15 17.50
C GLY A 77 11.39 -9.36 18.23
N VAL A 78 10.64 -8.28 18.53
CA VAL A 78 9.43 -8.35 19.38
C VAL A 78 8.29 -7.44 18.95
N ASN A 79 8.51 -6.58 17.98
CA ASN A 79 7.59 -5.51 17.58
C ASN A 79 7.19 -5.67 16.11
N PRO A 80 6.03 -6.27 15.80
CA PRO A 80 5.61 -6.54 14.42
C PRO A 80 5.41 -5.27 13.59
N TYR A 81 5.92 -5.31 12.35
CA TYR A 81 5.82 -4.23 11.39
C TYR A 81 5.59 -4.78 9.98
N GLY A 82 4.81 -4.06 9.15
CA GLY A 82 4.50 -4.54 7.81
C GLY A 82 3.43 -3.73 7.08
N ASN A 83 2.61 -4.43 6.29
CA ASN A 83 1.54 -3.85 5.48
C ASN A 83 0.17 -4.32 5.99
N ALA A 84 -0.89 -3.57 5.62
CA ALA A 84 -2.25 -4.01 5.91
C ALA A 84 -3.20 -3.75 4.74
N VAL A 85 -4.32 -4.44 4.76
CA VAL A 85 -5.49 -4.15 3.92
C VAL A 85 -6.69 -3.93 4.84
N LEU A 86 -7.43 -2.87 4.57
CA LEU A 86 -8.77 -2.64 5.10
C LEU A 86 -9.77 -2.73 3.95
N SER A 87 -10.94 -3.30 4.20
CA SER A 87 -11.99 -3.46 3.19
C SER A 87 -13.38 -3.33 3.78
N ARG A 88 -14.24 -2.58 3.11
CA ARG A 88 -15.68 -2.56 3.40
C ARG A 88 -16.34 -3.92 3.15
N PHE A 89 -15.75 -4.72 2.28
CA PHE A 89 -16.24 -6.05 1.90
C PHE A 89 -15.48 -7.15 2.63
N PRO A 90 -16.09 -8.34 2.85
CA PRO A 90 -15.39 -9.44 3.49
C PRO A 90 -14.11 -9.86 2.76
N ILE A 91 -13.11 -10.30 3.51
CA ILE A 91 -11.87 -10.86 2.97
C ILE A 91 -12.00 -12.39 3.00
N LYS A 92 -12.09 -13.03 1.81
CA LYS A 92 -12.23 -14.49 1.67
C LYS A 92 -10.98 -15.26 2.02
N ALA A 93 -9.82 -14.70 1.64
CA ALA A 93 -8.51 -15.29 1.85
C ALA A 93 -7.46 -14.19 1.93
N ALA A 94 -6.43 -14.41 2.73
CA ALA A 94 -5.28 -13.51 2.79
C ALA A 94 -4.01 -14.30 3.10
N GLU A 95 -2.90 -13.85 2.55
CA GLU A 95 -1.57 -14.41 2.79
C GLU A 95 -0.51 -13.32 2.83
N THR A 96 0.56 -13.59 3.57
CA THR A 96 1.77 -12.77 3.59
C THR A 96 2.85 -13.48 2.78
N VAL A 97 3.31 -12.85 1.71
CA VAL A 97 4.38 -13.38 0.84
C VAL A 97 5.66 -12.62 1.16
N ALA A 98 6.67 -13.31 1.67
CA ALA A 98 7.97 -12.69 1.93
C ALA A 98 8.63 -12.23 0.62
N ILE A 99 9.18 -11.03 0.62
CA ILE A 99 10.06 -10.56 -0.44
C ILE A 99 11.47 -11.00 -0.08
N PRO A 100 12.19 -11.74 -0.95
CA PRO A 100 13.55 -12.18 -0.66
C PRO A 100 14.48 -11.01 -0.39
N GLU A 101 15.30 -11.13 0.65
CA GLU A 101 16.37 -10.17 0.93
C GLU A 101 17.45 -10.24 -0.16
N PRO A 102 18.24 -9.16 -0.36
CA PRO A 102 19.40 -9.19 -1.23
C PRO A 102 20.41 -10.28 -0.85
N GLU A 103 20.95 -11.00 -1.85
CA GLU A 103 21.97 -12.04 -1.60
C GLU A 103 23.25 -11.46 -0.97
N LYS A 104 23.57 -10.22 -1.27
CA LYS A 104 24.72 -9.50 -0.75
C LYS A 104 24.31 -8.15 -0.22
N THR A 105 24.49 -7.96 1.06
CA THR A 105 24.38 -6.64 1.70
C THR A 105 25.72 -5.92 1.58
N THR A 106 25.73 -4.73 0.99
CA THR A 106 26.96 -3.93 0.82
C THR A 106 26.98 -2.76 1.78
N GLY A 107 28.04 -2.67 2.58
CA GLY A 107 28.38 -1.47 3.35
C GLY A 107 27.40 -1.11 4.47
N ASN A 108 27.23 0.20 4.71
CA ASN A 108 26.38 0.76 5.76
C ASN A 108 24.94 1.02 5.31
N VAL A 109 24.40 0.20 4.40
CA VAL A 109 23.00 0.34 3.96
C VAL A 109 22.10 -0.45 4.89
N TYR A 110 21.08 0.19 5.41
CA TYR A 110 20.03 -0.47 6.18
C TYR A 110 19.09 -1.21 5.22
N TYR A 111 18.94 -2.50 5.46
CA TYR A 111 18.00 -3.36 4.74
C TYR A 111 16.86 -3.69 5.69
N GLU A 112 15.65 -3.51 5.21
CA GLU A 112 14.44 -3.82 5.97
C GLU A 112 13.68 -4.95 5.27
N ALA A 113 13.41 -6.03 5.99
CA ALA A 113 12.63 -7.12 5.45
C ALA A 113 11.24 -6.62 5.01
N ARG A 114 10.85 -6.97 3.80
CA ARG A 114 9.60 -6.54 3.15
C ARG A 114 8.70 -7.73 2.85
N CYS A 115 7.42 -7.46 2.75
CA CYS A 115 6.44 -8.46 2.30
C CYS A 115 5.47 -7.86 1.29
N LEU A 116 4.88 -8.75 0.49
CA LEU A 116 3.69 -8.48 -0.29
C LEU A 116 2.51 -9.11 0.45
N LEU A 117 1.51 -8.30 0.76
CA LEU A 117 0.21 -8.77 1.21
C LEU A 117 -0.62 -9.13 0.00
N LYS A 118 -1.21 -10.31 -0.01
CA LYS A 118 -2.15 -10.72 -1.05
C LYS A 118 -3.44 -11.19 -0.40
N CYS A 119 -4.58 -10.70 -0.91
CA CYS A 119 -5.89 -11.13 -0.43
C CYS A 119 -6.91 -11.20 -1.55
N VAL A 120 -8.02 -11.90 -1.28
CA VAL A 120 -9.19 -11.96 -2.16
C VAL A 120 -10.36 -11.32 -1.43
N ILE A 121 -10.87 -10.23 -1.99
CA ILE A 121 -12.04 -9.54 -1.48
C ILE A 121 -13.30 -10.17 -2.06
N ASP A 122 -14.31 -10.38 -1.21
CA ASP A 122 -15.59 -11.02 -1.57
C ASP A 122 -16.54 -10.05 -2.27
N ILE A 123 -16.22 -9.72 -3.52
CA ILE A 123 -17.07 -8.94 -4.43
C ILE A 123 -17.04 -9.57 -5.82
N GLY A 124 -18.19 -9.61 -6.49
CA GLY A 124 -18.32 -10.23 -7.80
C GLY A 124 -17.75 -11.66 -7.83
N GLU A 125 -16.86 -11.93 -8.78
CA GLU A 125 -16.13 -13.20 -8.88
C GLU A 125 -14.93 -13.29 -7.93
N GLY A 126 -14.65 -12.24 -7.18
CA GLY A 126 -13.52 -12.08 -6.27
C GLY A 126 -12.46 -11.14 -6.83
N LEU A 127 -12.17 -10.05 -6.10
CA LEU A 127 -11.10 -9.11 -6.45
C LEU A 127 -9.82 -9.50 -5.72
N ASN A 128 -8.76 -9.80 -6.48
CA ASN A 128 -7.43 -10.00 -5.94
C ASN A 128 -6.79 -8.64 -5.63
N VAL A 129 -6.35 -8.45 -4.41
CA VAL A 129 -5.68 -7.23 -3.97
C VAL A 129 -4.30 -7.57 -3.45
N CYS A 130 -3.29 -6.91 -4.01
CA CYS A 130 -1.90 -6.98 -3.58
C CYS A 130 -1.48 -5.62 -3.02
N ALA A 131 -0.96 -5.59 -1.78
CA ALA A 131 -0.39 -4.39 -1.18
C ALA A 131 1.08 -4.64 -0.85
N VAL A 132 1.95 -3.68 -1.19
CA VAL A 132 3.41 -3.83 -1.09
C VAL A 132 4.07 -2.52 -0.63
N HIS A 133 5.23 -2.66 0.01
CA HIS A 133 6.15 -1.56 0.27
C HIS A 133 7.55 -2.01 -0.18
N PHE A 134 8.11 -1.36 -1.19
CA PHE A 134 9.42 -1.70 -1.75
C PHE A 134 10.56 -1.21 -0.84
N GLY A 135 11.68 -1.91 -0.88
CA GLY A 135 12.92 -1.43 -0.28
C GLY A 135 13.55 -0.27 -1.08
N LEU A 136 14.61 0.29 -0.51
CA LEU A 136 15.25 1.50 -1.05
C LEU A 136 16.36 1.20 -2.07
N THR A 137 16.92 -0.01 -2.03
CA THR A 137 18.01 -0.37 -2.93
C THR A 137 17.49 -1.00 -4.23
N PRO A 138 18.26 -0.86 -5.35
CA PRO A 138 17.85 -1.48 -6.61
C PRO A 138 17.69 -3.01 -6.54
N GLU A 139 18.41 -3.68 -5.64
CA GLU A 139 18.29 -5.13 -5.50
C GLU A 139 17.02 -5.52 -4.75
N GLU A 140 16.68 -4.84 -3.64
CA GLU A 140 15.40 -5.02 -2.95
C GLU A 140 14.23 -4.76 -3.90
N GLN A 141 14.31 -3.71 -4.72
CA GLN A 141 13.27 -3.36 -5.70
C GLN A 141 13.13 -4.44 -6.78
N ARG A 142 14.24 -5.03 -7.29
CA ARG A 142 14.17 -6.16 -8.23
C ARG A 142 13.50 -7.39 -7.60
N ASN A 143 13.85 -7.71 -6.35
CA ASN A 143 13.24 -8.82 -5.62
C ASN A 143 11.74 -8.59 -5.39
N ALA A 144 11.35 -7.36 -5.05
CA ALA A 144 9.96 -6.96 -4.90
C ALA A 144 9.18 -7.10 -6.23
N VAL A 145 9.71 -6.59 -7.34
CA VAL A 145 9.11 -6.75 -8.67
C VAL A 145 8.96 -8.23 -9.04
N SER A 146 10.00 -9.05 -8.81
CA SER A 146 9.92 -10.49 -9.06
C SER A 146 8.81 -11.17 -8.26
N THR A 147 8.64 -10.78 -6.98
CA THR A 147 7.60 -11.30 -6.10
C THR A 147 6.21 -10.83 -6.55
N VAL A 148 6.07 -9.55 -6.91
CA VAL A 148 4.84 -8.99 -7.46
C VAL A 148 4.41 -9.75 -8.72
N LEU A 149 5.30 -9.94 -9.70
CA LEU A 149 5.00 -10.61 -10.96
C LEU A 149 4.54 -12.07 -10.80
N LYS A 150 4.96 -12.74 -9.73
CA LYS A 150 4.50 -14.10 -9.37
C LYS A 150 3.15 -14.10 -8.63
N SER A 151 2.76 -12.98 -8.03
CA SER A 151 1.60 -12.88 -7.15
C SER A 151 0.37 -12.28 -7.82
N ILE A 152 0.56 -11.35 -8.77
CA ILE A 152 -0.55 -10.73 -9.52
C ILE A 152 -1.20 -11.72 -10.48
N THR A 153 -2.49 -11.55 -10.66
CA THR A 153 -3.29 -12.31 -11.65
C THR A 153 -3.61 -11.43 -12.86
N ASP A 154 -3.83 -12.04 -14.02
CA ASP A 154 -4.10 -11.31 -15.28
C ASP A 154 -5.51 -10.72 -15.33
N LYS A 155 -6.38 -11.14 -14.41
CA LYS A 155 -7.76 -10.65 -14.28
C LYS A 155 -8.09 -10.36 -12.82
N HIS A 156 -9.02 -9.42 -12.64
CA HIS A 156 -9.61 -9.06 -11.35
C HIS A 156 -8.53 -8.80 -10.29
N CYS A 157 -7.50 -8.00 -10.64
CA CYS A 157 -6.36 -7.79 -9.79
C CYS A 157 -6.04 -6.30 -9.64
N VAL A 158 -5.81 -5.89 -8.40
CA VAL A 158 -5.27 -4.58 -8.02
C VAL A 158 -3.96 -4.78 -7.31
N LEU A 159 -2.93 -4.03 -7.72
CA LEU A 159 -1.65 -3.92 -7.03
C LEU A 159 -1.47 -2.48 -6.58
N MET A 160 -1.17 -2.27 -5.30
CA MET A 160 -1.00 -0.93 -4.74
C MET A 160 0.13 -0.88 -3.73
N GLY A 161 0.70 0.31 -3.52
CA GLY A 161 1.73 0.47 -2.50
C GLY A 161 2.63 1.68 -2.68
N ASP A 162 3.58 1.78 -1.76
CA ASP A 162 4.76 2.62 -1.86
C ASP A 162 5.88 1.81 -2.54
N PHE A 163 6.25 2.21 -3.74
CA PHE A 163 7.26 1.50 -4.54
C PHE A 163 8.66 2.10 -4.38
N ASN A 164 8.79 3.22 -3.66
CA ASN A 164 10.08 3.91 -3.46
C ASN A 164 10.88 4.17 -4.76
N VAL A 165 10.19 4.28 -5.89
CA VAL A 165 10.76 4.62 -7.20
C VAL A 165 9.89 5.62 -7.93
N THR A 166 10.51 6.47 -8.73
CA THR A 166 9.81 7.45 -9.58
C THR A 166 9.25 6.82 -10.85
N PRO A 167 8.28 7.45 -11.53
CA PRO A 167 7.62 6.88 -12.71
C PRO A 167 8.53 6.58 -13.89
N ASP A 168 9.66 7.26 -14.01
CA ASP A 168 10.66 7.05 -15.06
C ASP A 168 11.62 5.87 -14.79
N ASN A 169 11.55 5.26 -13.60
CA ASN A 169 12.38 4.12 -13.27
C ASN A 169 11.98 2.88 -14.08
N ALA A 170 12.92 2.35 -14.87
CA ALA A 170 12.72 1.20 -15.74
C ALA A 170 12.32 -0.09 -14.99
N ILE A 171 12.51 -0.15 -13.68
CA ILE A 171 12.12 -1.33 -12.87
C ILE A 171 10.61 -1.56 -12.87
N LEU A 172 9.81 -0.54 -13.15
CA LEU A 172 8.36 -0.63 -13.25
C LEU A 172 7.87 -1.21 -14.60
N THR A 173 8.76 -1.29 -15.60
CA THR A 173 8.39 -1.76 -16.94
C THR A 173 7.70 -3.12 -16.95
N PRO A 174 8.20 -4.18 -16.26
CA PRO A 174 7.54 -5.49 -16.28
C PRO A 174 6.14 -5.49 -15.65
N ILE A 175 5.89 -4.59 -14.69
CA ILE A 175 4.56 -4.42 -14.09
C ILE A 175 3.63 -3.72 -15.10
N ARG A 176 4.08 -2.65 -15.74
CA ARG A 176 3.30 -1.90 -16.75
C ARG A 176 2.98 -2.71 -18.02
N GLU A 177 3.82 -3.68 -18.36
CA GLU A 177 3.53 -4.62 -19.46
C GLU A 177 2.31 -5.50 -19.16
N ARG A 178 2.06 -5.84 -17.89
CA ARG A 178 0.95 -6.70 -17.47
C ARG A 178 -0.26 -5.94 -16.93
N MET A 179 -0.04 -4.79 -16.31
CA MET A 179 -1.07 -4.04 -15.61
C MET A 179 -1.20 -2.61 -16.16
N TYR A 180 -2.33 -2.00 -15.90
CA TYR A 180 -2.62 -0.60 -16.22
C TYR A 180 -2.23 0.28 -15.03
N ASP A 181 -1.41 1.31 -15.23
CA ASP A 181 -1.07 2.33 -14.21
C ASP A 181 -2.22 3.34 -14.12
N THR A 182 -2.90 3.41 -12.97
CA THR A 182 -4.05 4.32 -12.80
C THR A 182 -3.66 5.79 -12.93
N ALA A 183 -2.38 6.13 -12.75
CA ALA A 183 -1.87 7.49 -12.95
C ALA A 183 -2.09 8.01 -14.40
N GLU A 184 -2.34 7.14 -15.37
CA GLU A 184 -2.74 7.55 -16.74
C GLU A 184 -4.09 8.28 -16.76
N LYS A 185 -4.89 8.21 -15.69
CA LYS A 185 -6.13 8.97 -15.51
C LYS A 185 -5.95 10.31 -14.82
N PHE A 186 -4.75 10.66 -14.39
CA PHE A 186 -4.50 11.97 -13.81
C PHE A 186 -4.71 13.07 -14.85
N ARG A 187 -5.36 14.15 -14.42
CA ARG A 187 -5.55 15.35 -15.29
C ARG A 187 -4.27 16.16 -15.48
N ALA A 188 -3.35 16.03 -14.53
CA ALA A 188 -2.02 16.63 -14.53
C ALA A 188 -1.09 15.71 -13.71
N PRO A 189 0.24 15.78 -13.88
CA PRO A 189 1.15 15.04 -13.01
C PRO A 189 0.90 15.37 -11.53
N LEU A 190 0.67 14.32 -10.72
CA LEU A 190 0.45 14.43 -9.29
C LEU A 190 1.61 13.75 -8.55
N LEU A 191 1.97 14.31 -7.41
CA LEU A 191 3.09 13.88 -6.59
C LEU A 191 2.57 13.46 -5.19
N SER A 192 3.22 12.48 -4.57
CA SER A 192 2.73 11.88 -3.33
C SER A 192 3.61 12.14 -2.11
N PHE A 193 4.89 12.45 -2.30
CA PHE A 193 5.85 12.60 -1.20
C PHE A 193 6.78 13.82 -1.37
N PRO A 194 7.16 14.51 -0.28
CA PRO A 194 6.48 14.52 1.02
C PRO A 194 5.11 15.20 0.93
N SER A 195 4.19 14.88 1.84
CA SER A 195 2.78 15.26 1.71
C SER A 195 2.51 16.76 1.75
N ASP A 196 3.29 17.52 2.53
CA ASP A 196 3.16 18.98 2.68
C ASP A 196 3.68 19.77 1.46
N ASN A 197 4.79 19.32 0.86
CA ASN A 197 5.40 19.92 -0.31
C ASN A 197 5.93 18.85 -1.28
N PRO A 198 5.07 18.11 -1.98
CA PRO A 198 5.46 16.94 -2.74
C PRO A 198 6.38 17.30 -3.92
N ASN A 199 7.42 16.49 -4.08
CA ASN A 199 8.42 16.64 -5.14
C ASN A 199 8.67 15.35 -5.93
N VAL A 200 8.14 14.18 -5.44
CA VAL A 200 8.20 12.90 -6.14
C VAL A 200 6.87 12.18 -6.08
N LYS A 201 6.61 11.30 -7.05
CA LYS A 201 5.55 10.29 -7.02
C LYS A 201 6.19 8.92 -6.83
N ILE A 202 5.89 8.27 -5.71
CA ILE A 202 6.42 6.95 -5.36
C ILE A 202 5.33 5.96 -4.95
N ASP A 203 4.10 6.44 -4.76
CA ASP A 203 2.92 5.63 -4.47
C ASP A 203 2.16 5.29 -5.75
N TYR A 204 1.71 4.03 -5.88
CA TYR A 204 1.09 3.54 -7.10
C TYR A 204 -0.15 2.70 -6.82
N ILE A 205 -1.07 2.73 -7.79
CA ILE A 205 -2.16 1.76 -7.95
C ILE A 205 -2.11 1.28 -9.40
N PHE A 206 -1.99 -0.02 -9.59
CA PHE A 206 -2.11 -0.70 -10.87
C PHE A 206 -3.31 -1.63 -10.86
N THR A 207 -3.97 -1.80 -12.01
CA THR A 207 -5.07 -2.75 -12.19
C THR A 207 -4.75 -3.74 -13.29
N SER A 208 -5.30 -4.96 -13.21
CA SER A 208 -5.34 -5.84 -14.38
C SER A 208 -6.15 -5.17 -15.51
N ARG A 209 -5.84 -5.54 -16.75
CA ARG A 209 -6.37 -4.82 -17.94
C ARG A 209 -7.84 -5.02 -18.21
N ASP A 210 -8.49 -5.98 -17.55
CA ASP A 210 -9.94 -6.21 -17.59
C ASP A 210 -10.72 -5.25 -16.69
N ILE A 211 -10.07 -4.58 -15.75
CA ILE A 211 -10.67 -3.59 -14.86
C ILE A 211 -10.69 -2.22 -15.56
N THR A 212 -11.84 -1.57 -15.58
CA THR A 212 -11.95 -0.21 -16.11
C THR A 212 -11.66 0.82 -15.02
N VAL A 213 -10.61 1.61 -15.21
CA VAL A 213 -10.30 2.74 -14.32
C VAL A 213 -11.08 3.97 -14.77
N GLN A 214 -12.00 4.45 -13.93
CA GLN A 214 -12.85 5.62 -14.20
C GLN A 214 -12.11 6.93 -13.91
N SER A 215 -11.42 6.98 -12.77
CA SER A 215 -10.63 8.14 -12.34
C SER A 215 -9.52 7.74 -11.39
N ALA A 216 -8.51 8.59 -11.25
CA ALA A 216 -7.50 8.47 -10.20
C ALA A 216 -7.07 9.86 -9.74
N ASP A 217 -6.59 9.95 -8.49
CA ASP A 217 -6.16 11.20 -7.87
C ASP A 217 -5.12 10.96 -6.77
N ILE A 218 -4.39 12.00 -6.42
CA ILE A 218 -3.56 12.09 -5.20
C ILE A 218 -4.01 13.33 -4.44
N PRO A 219 -5.05 13.21 -3.59
CA PRO A 219 -5.60 14.34 -2.85
C PRO A 219 -4.55 15.05 -1.99
N ALA A 220 -4.60 16.39 -1.96
CA ALA A 220 -3.69 17.21 -1.16
C ALA A 220 -4.04 17.15 0.34
N ILE A 221 -3.89 15.97 0.93
CA ILE A 221 -4.16 15.69 2.35
C ILE A 221 -2.80 15.49 3.04
N VAL A 222 -2.62 16.14 4.19
CA VAL A 222 -1.39 16.10 4.99
C VAL A 222 -1.71 15.49 6.35
N SER A 223 -1.87 14.17 6.37
CA SER A 223 -2.12 13.39 7.60
C SER A 223 -0.93 12.48 7.95
N SER A 224 -0.23 11.96 6.94
CA SER A 224 1.03 11.23 7.00
C SER A 224 2.08 12.01 6.20
N ASP A 225 3.31 11.53 6.14
CA ASP A 225 4.36 12.07 5.25
C ASP A 225 4.10 11.77 3.76
N HIS A 226 3.24 10.81 3.44
CA HIS A 226 2.72 10.58 2.10
C HIS A 226 1.31 11.14 1.92
N ARG A 227 0.97 11.49 0.66
CA ARG A 227 -0.42 11.72 0.25
C ARG A 227 -1.06 10.41 -0.19
N PRO A 228 -2.35 10.19 0.09
CA PRO A 228 -3.03 9.00 -0.39
C PRO A 228 -3.14 9.02 -1.92
N HIS A 229 -2.91 7.87 -2.57
CA HIS A 229 -3.25 7.67 -3.98
C HIS A 229 -4.59 6.95 -4.05
N THR A 230 -5.56 7.50 -4.78
CA THR A 230 -6.91 6.94 -4.92
C THR A 230 -7.23 6.61 -6.37
N ALA A 231 -8.08 5.61 -6.60
CA ALA A 231 -8.61 5.29 -7.92
C ALA A 231 -10.05 4.76 -7.80
N VAL A 232 -10.93 5.19 -8.72
CA VAL A 232 -12.27 4.62 -8.89
C VAL A 232 -12.21 3.61 -10.02
N ILE A 233 -12.55 2.39 -9.73
CA ILE A 233 -12.59 1.29 -10.70
C ILE A 233 -14.02 0.79 -10.91
N ASP A 234 -14.31 0.31 -12.11
CA ASP A 234 -15.52 -0.46 -12.40
C ASP A 234 -15.15 -1.95 -12.51
N PHE A 235 -15.72 -2.71 -11.57
CA PHE A 235 -15.45 -4.13 -11.37
C PHE A 235 -16.75 -4.93 -11.31
#